data_c36b6270c06d9af1e521ee2ba6312dbb
#
_entry.id   c36b6270c06d9af1e521ee2ba6312dbb
#
_cell.length_a   1.000
_cell.length_b   1.000
_cell.length_c   1.000
_cell.angle_alpha   90.00
_cell.angle_beta   90.00
_cell.angle_gamma   90.00
#
_symmetry.space_group_name_H-M   'P 1'
#
loop_
_entity.id
_entity.type
_entity.pdbx_description
1 polymer ?
#
loop_
_entity_poly.entity_id
_entity_poly.type
_entity_poly.pdbx_seq_one_letter_code
_entity_poly.pdbx_strand_id
1 'polypeptide(L)' 'MKTVLDVLKGIRPEFDFSTSEDFIADGMLDSFDVVTLINELDENYKISIAGTDILPENVRNVAAIKTLLQKYGISP' A
#
# COMPACT_ATOMS: atom_id res chain seq x y z
N MET A 1 -0.06 14.64 -6.38
CA MET A 1 0.22 13.49 -5.49
C MET A 1 -0.89 12.46 -5.66
N LYS A 2 -0.52 11.20 -5.82
CA LYS A 2 -1.50 10.11 -5.98
C LYS A 2 -2.06 9.70 -4.62
N THR A 3 -3.33 9.27 -4.62
CA THR A 3 -3.91 8.63 -3.44
C THR A 3 -3.41 7.19 -3.32
N VAL A 4 -3.66 6.57 -2.16
CA VAL A 4 -3.30 5.16 -1.95
C VAL A 4 -3.98 4.27 -3.01
N LEU A 5 -5.26 4.52 -3.31
CA LEU A 5 -5.98 3.77 -4.34
C LEU A 5 -5.36 3.97 -5.72
N ASP A 6 -4.92 5.18 -6.05
CA ASP A 6 -4.25 5.45 -7.33
C ASP A 6 -2.95 4.65 -7.44
N VAL A 7 -2.17 4.57 -6.37
CA VAL A 7 -0.93 3.80 -6.35
C VAL A 7 -1.22 2.31 -6.57
N LEU A 8 -2.19 1.76 -5.84
CA LEU A 8 -2.59 0.36 -5.98
C LEU A 8 -3.07 0.05 -7.40
N LYS A 9 -3.88 0.92 -7.96
CA LYS A 9 -4.41 0.76 -9.31
C LYS A 9 -3.31 0.79 -10.36
N GLY A 10 -2.26 1.56 -10.13
CA GLY A 10 -1.11 1.59 -11.02
C GLY A 10 -0.31 0.29 -11.01
N ILE A 11 -0.29 -0.43 -9.88
CA ILE A 11 0.41 -1.70 -9.75
C ILE A 11 -0.40 -2.85 -10.35
N ARG A 12 -1.69 -2.90 -10.03
CA ARG A 12 -2.62 -3.95 -10.49
C ARG A 12 -3.91 -3.31 -10.98
N PRO A 13 -3.96 -2.80 -12.21
CA PRO A 13 -5.15 -2.11 -12.73
C PRO A 13 -6.35 -3.01 -12.93
N GLU A 14 -6.15 -4.33 -12.94
CA GLU A 14 -7.22 -5.31 -13.12
C GLU A 14 -8.08 -5.51 -11.87
N PHE A 15 -7.64 -5.06 -10.70
CA PHE A 15 -8.35 -5.24 -9.45
C PHE A 15 -8.99 -3.96 -8.94
N ASP A 16 -10.12 -4.10 -8.23
CA ASP A 16 -10.76 -3.00 -7.51
C ASP A 16 -10.39 -3.11 -6.03
N PHE A 17 -9.40 -2.35 -5.62
CA PHE A 17 -8.90 -2.38 -4.25
C PHE A 17 -9.83 -1.70 -3.25
N SER A 18 -10.83 -0.97 -3.71
CA SER A 18 -11.76 -0.27 -2.83
C SER A 18 -12.73 -1.21 -2.12
N THR A 19 -12.93 -2.42 -2.64
CA THR A 19 -13.89 -3.39 -2.12
C THR A 19 -13.27 -4.50 -1.29
N SER A 20 -11.94 -4.64 -1.30
CA SER A 20 -11.26 -5.73 -0.58
C SER A 20 -10.88 -5.30 0.83
N GLU A 21 -11.11 -6.18 1.78
CA GLU A 21 -10.70 -5.99 3.18
C GLU A 21 -9.31 -6.58 3.45
N ASP A 22 -8.83 -7.47 2.58
CA ASP A 22 -7.51 -8.08 2.69
C ASP A 22 -6.95 -8.41 1.31
N PHE A 23 -6.10 -7.53 0.79
CA PHE A 23 -5.51 -7.67 -0.54
C PHE A 23 -4.66 -8.94 -0.67
N ILE A 24 -4.02 -9.34 0.43
CA ILE A 24 -3.14 -10.51 0.44
C ILE A 24 -3.95 -11.80 0.43
N ALA A 25 -4.94 -11.89 1.31
CA ALA A 25 -5.81 -13.06 1.40
C ALA A 25 -6.63 -13.26 0.12
N ASP A 26 -7.03 -12.15 -0.52
CA ASP A 26 -7.82 -12.19 -1.75
C ASP A 26 -6.96 -12.44 -3.00
N GLY A 27 -5.64 -12.55 -2.83
CA GLY A 27 -4.74 -12.80 -3.95
C GLY A 27 -4.52 -11.62 -4.87
N MET A 28 -4.86 -10.42 -4.45
CA MET A 28 -4.71 -9.20 -5.24
C MET A 28 -3.28 -8.67 -5.21
N LEU A 29 -2.55 -8.91 -4.12
CA LEU A 29 -1.14 -8.55 -3.98
C LEU A 29 -0.36 -9.77 -3.51
N ASP A 30 0.77 -10.06 -4.17
CA ASP A 30 1.75 -11.03 -3.69
C ASP A 30 2.93 -10.30 -3.04
N SER A 31 3.94 -11.05 -2.60
CA SER A 31 5.10 -10.46 -1.93
C SER A 31 5.87 -9.51 -2.85
N PHE A 32 5.87 -9.78 -4.14
CA PHE A 32 6.53 -8.93 -5.14
C PHE A 32 5.79 -7.59 -5.27
N ASP A 33 4.46 -7.66 -5.31
CA ASP A 33 3.61 -6.46 -5.40
C ASP A 33 3.73 -5.60 -4.16
N VAL A 34 3.91 -6.21 -2.99
CA VAL A 34 4.12 -5.47 -1.73
C VAL A 34 5.40 -4.64 -1.82
N VAL A 35 6.49 -5.20 -2.33
CA VAL A 35 7.74 -4.46 -2.51
C VAL A 35 7.54 -3.28 -3.46
N THR A 36 6.85 -3.52 -4.58
CA THR A 36 6.53 -2.46 -5.55
C THR A 36 5.67 -1.38 -4.90
N LEU A 37 4.65 -1.77 -4.13
CA LEU A 37 3.78 -0.85 -3.42
C LEU A 37 4.59 0.05 -2.48
N ILE A 38 5.48 -0.51 -1.69
CA ILE A 38 6.30 0.26 -0.74
C ILE A 38 7.18 1.25 -1.49
N ASN A 39 7.81 0.84 -2.59
CA ASN A 39 8.64 1.74 -3.39
C ASN A 39 7.82 2.89 -3.98
N GLU A 40 6.62 2.61 -4.46
CA GLU A 40 5.72 3.63 -5.01
C GLU A 40 5.26 4.61 -3.93
N LEU A 41 4.95 4.11 -2.73
CA LEU A 41 4.57 4.96 -1.60
C LEU A 41 5.73 5.85 -1.18
N ASP A 42 6.94 5.30 -1.09
CA ASP A 42 8.13 6.08 -0.75
C ASP A 42 8.35 7.23 -1.72
N GLU A 43 8.24 6.96 -3.02
CA GLU A 43 8.41 7.98 -4.05
C GLU A 43 7.29 9.01 -4.03
N ASN A 44 6.04 8.54 -3.91
CA ASN A 44 4.87 9.41 -3.98
C ASN A 44 4.80 10.37 -2.79
N TYR A 45 5.13 9.91 -1.60
CA TYR A 45 5.03 10.69 -0.37
C TYR A 45 6.38 11.19 0.13
N LYS A 46 7.48 10.87 -0.55
CA LYS A 46 8.85 11.27 -0.22
C LYS A 46 9.23 10.85 1.19
N ILE A 47 9.01 9.57 1.47
CA ILE A 47 9.33 8.92 2.76
C ILE A 47 10.20 7.71 2.51
N SER A 48 10.68 7.10 3.58
CA SER A 48 11.43 5.85 3.52
C SER A 48 10.85 4.90 4.58
N ILE A 49 9.98 4.00 4.14
CA ILE A 49 9.33 3.04 5.05
C ILE A 49 10.35 2.00 5.48
N ALA A 50 10.48 1.81 6.80
CA ALA A 50 11.42 0.86 7.37
C ALA A 50 11.05 -0.57 7.01
N GLY A 51 12.06 -1.41 6.74
CA GLY A 51 11.83 -2.83 6.41
C GLY A 51 11.04 -3.57 7.48
N THR A 52 11.19 -3.17 8.75
CA THR A 52 10.46 -3.77 9.88
C THR A 52 8.97 -3.43 9.87
N ASP A 53 8.56 -2.43 9.12
CA ASP A 53 7.15 -2.05 8.97
C ASP A 53 6.50 -2.66 7.72
N ILE A 54 7.26 -3.34 6.88
CA ILE A 54 6.76 -3.98 5.67
C ILE A 54 6.20 -5.36 6.04
N LEU A 55 5.01 -5.34 6.64
CA LEU A 55 4.32 -6.53 7.10
C LEU A 55 2.98 -6.66 6.36
N PRO A 56 2.51 -7.89 6.08
CA PRO A 56 1.21 -8.08 5.41
C PRO A 56 0.08 -7.33 6.10
N GLU A 57 0.06 -7.34 7.42
CA GLU A 57 -0.96 -6.67 8.23
C GLU A 57 -0.99 -5.15 8.04
N ASN A 58 0.13 -4.55 7.60
CA ASN A 58 0.23 -3.10 7.38
C ASN A 58 -0.18 -2.68 5.97
N VAL A 59 -0.30 -3.61 5.04
CA VAL A 59 -0.62 -3.34 3.64
C VAL A 59 -1.80 -4.15 3.12
N ARG A 60 -2.56 -4.78 4.01
CA ARG A 60 -3.65 -5.68 3.62
C ARG A 60 -4.88 -4.96 3.06
N ASN A 61 -5.06 -3.68 3.39
CA ASN A 61 -6.16 -2.87 2.88
C ASN A 61 -5.79 -1.39 2.91
N VAL A 62 -6.68 -0.56 2.34
CA VAL A 62 -6.44 0.89 2.27
C VAL A 62 -6.31 1.51 3.67
N ALA A 63 -7.16 1.11 4.61
CA ALA A 63 -7.12 1.64 5.96
C ALA A 63 -5.79 1.33 6.66
N ALA A 64 -5.28 0.11 6.50
CA ALA A 64 -4.00 -0.29 7.06
C ALA A 64 -2.84 0.52 6.47
N ILE A 65 -2.86 0.73 5.15
CA ILE A 65 -1.83 1.52 4.47
C ILE A 65 -1.87 2.98 4.95
N LYS A 66 -3.06 3.55 5.10
CA LYS A 66 -3.20 4.92 5.62
C LYS A 66 -2.66 5.04 7.04
N THR A 67 -2.93 4.05 7.89
CA THR A 67 -2.40 4.01 9.25
C THR A 67 -0.87 3.94 9.24
N LEU A 68 -0.30 3.11 8.37
CA LEU A 68 1.15 3.02 8.19
C LEU A 68 1.74 4.38 7.77
N LEU A 69 1.11 5.06 6.81
CA LEU A 69 1.57 6.37 6.34
C LEU A 69 1.49 7.42 7.43
N GLN A 70 0.47 7.38 8.29
CA GLN A 70 0.34 8.30 9.43
C GLN A 70 1.51 8.18 10.38
N LYS A 71 2.08 7.00 10.54
CA LYS A 71 3.27 6.77 11.35
C LYS A 71 4.47 7.56 10.84
N TYR A 72 4.51 7.85 9.54
CA TYR A 72 5.57 8.64 8.90
C TYR A 72 5.17 10.10 8.69
N GLY A 73 4.10 10.55 9.35
CA GLY A 73 3.68 11.96 9.29
C GLY A 73 2.85 12.31 8.06
N ILE A 74 2.36 11.32 7.33
CA ILE A 74 1.55 11.52 6.12
C ILE A 74 0.07 11.44 6.49
N SER A 75 -0.72 12.40 6.01
CA SER A 75 -2.18 12.42 6.15
C SER A 75 -2.80 12.23 4.76
N PRO A 76 -2.89 10.99 4.30
CA PRO A 76 -3.39 10.70 2.96
C PRO A 76 -4.89 10.88 2.81
#